data_40bd5e965ec5a6db03a12debc9cbdca8
#
_entry.id   40bd5e965ec5a6db03a12debc9cbdca8
#
_cell.length_a   1.000
_cell.length_b   1.000
_cell.length_c   1.000
_cell.angle_alpha   90.00
_cell.angle_beta   90.00
_cell.angle_gamma   90.00
#
_symmetry.space_group_name_H-M   'P 1'
#
loop_
_entity.id
_entity.type
_entity.pdbx_description
1 polymer ?
#
loop_
_entity_poly.entity_id
_entity_poly.type
_entity_poly.pdbx_seq_one_letter_code
_entity_poly.pdbx_strand_id
1 'polypeptide(L)'
;MVKIGMLLPEERMVEPARKIIEENHLDVVYLEAVHTVDAVNKARVAVETGAHILVARGYQAKLIKEYTNIPVVEIRFHAQEIG
;
A
#
# COMPACT_ATOMS: atom_id res chain seq x y z
N MET A 1 6.46 15.35 8.11
CA MET A 1 6.08 13.96 8.34
C MET A 1 5.89 13.23 7.03
N VAL A 2 6.34 11.98 6.95
CA VAL A 2 6.20 11.22 5.71
C VAL A 2 4.75 10.78 5.54
N LYS A 3 4.20 11.07 4.38
CA LYS A 3 2.83 10.68 4.05
C LYS A 3 2.84 9.37 3.27
N ILE A 4 1.97 8.46 3.68
CA ILE A 4 1.97 7.09 3.17
C ILE A 4 0.73 6.81 2.34
N GLY A 5 0.91 6.13 1.21
CA GLY A 5 -0.18 5.56 0.46
C GLY A 5 -0.14 4.05 0.61
N MET A 6 -1.25 3.45 1.00
CA MET A 6 -1.31 2.01 1.23
C MET A 6 -2.26 1.36 0.23
N LEU A 7 -1.72 0.44 -0.56
CA LEU A 7 -2.47 -0.28 -1.58
C LEU A 7 -2.56 -1.75 -1.17
N LEU A 8 -3.77 -2.23 -0.98
CA LEU A 8 -4.00 -3.59 -0.49
C LEU A 8 -4.61 -4.46 -1.58
N PRO A 9 -4.28 -5.76 -1.61
CA PRO A 9 -4.81 -6.64 -2.65
C PRO A 9 -6.25 -7.08 -2.40
N GLU A 10 -6.75 -6.96 -1.18
CA GLU A 10 -8.09 -7.40 -0.85
C GLU A 10 -8.81 -6.42 0.06
N GLU A 11 -10.10 -6.26 -0.19
CA GLU A 11 -10.95 -5.34 0.56
C GLU A 11 -10.97 -5.67 2.06
N ARG A 12 -10.95 -6.95 2.40
CA ARG A 12 -11.00 -7.38 3.80
C ARG A 12 -9.78 -6.97 4.61
N MET A 13 -8.72 -6.54 3.95
CA MET A 13 -7.50 -6.09 4.63
C MET A 13 -7.56 -4.64 5.06
N VAL A 14 -8.55 -3.89 4.56
CA VAL A 14 -8.64 -2.45 4.83
C VAL A 14 -8.88 -2.16 6.31
N GLU A 15 -9.83 -2.84 6.94
CA GLU A 15 -10.13 -2.58 8.35
C GLU A 15 -8.98 -2.92 9.30
N PRO A 16 -8.32 -4.11 9.16
CA PRO A 16 -7.14 -4.37 9.98
C PRO A 16 -6.03 -3.35 9.76
N ALA A 17 -5.82 -2.92 8.51
CA ALA A 17 -4.82 -1.92 8.21
C ALA A 17 -5.15 -0.59 8.89
N ARG A 18 -6.43 -0.19 8.85
CA ARG A 18 -6.87 1.05 9.48
C ARG A 18 -6.59 1.05 10.97
N LYS A 19 -6.77 -0.09 11.64
CA LYS A 19 -6.46 -0.21 13.06
C LYS A 19 -4.98 -0.01 13.34
N ILE A 20 -4.13 -0.62 12.52
CA ILE A 20 -2.68 -0.48 12.67
C ILE A 20 -2.26 0.97 12.47
N ILE A 21 -2.85 1.63 11.47
CA ILE A 21 -2.59 3.03 11.20
C ILE A 21 -2.92 3.89 12.41
N GLU A 22 -4.09 3.67 13.01
CA GLU A 22 -4.51 4.43 14.18
C GLU A 22 -3.63 4.16 15.39
N GLU A 23 -3.30 2.90 15.64
CA GLU A 23 -2.50 2.51 16.80
C GLU A 23 -1.08 3.06 16.74
N ASN A 24 -0.54 3.21 15.54
CA ASN A 24 0.83 3.67 15.36
C ASN A 24 0.93 5.12 14.91
N HIS A 25 -0.19 5.82 14.84
CA HIS A 25 -0.26 7.24 14.46
C HIS A 25 0.42 7.51 13.13
N LEU A 26 0.17 6.63 12.14
CA LEU A 26 0.75 6.78 10.81
C LEU A 26 -0.03 7.81 10.00
N ASP A 27 0.69 8.58 9.20
CA ASP A 27 0.06 9.59 8.34
C ASP A 27 -0.23 8.97 6.98
N VAL A 28 -1.33 8.23 6.91
CA VAL A 28 -1.75 7.56 5.67
C VAL A 28 -2.80 8.42 4.97
N VAL A 29 -2.41 8.96 3.80
CA VAL A 29 -3.27 9.85 3.03
C VAL A 29 -4.09 9.11 1.97
N TYR A 30 -3.76 7.86 1.71
CA TYR A 30 -4.46 7.05 0.73
C TYR A 30 -4.46 5.59 1.19
N LEU A 31 -5.64 5.00 1.29
CA LEU A 31 -5.79 3.61 1.73
C LEU A 31 -6.89 2.99 0.89
N GLU A 32 -6.56 2.03 0.05
CA GLU A 32 -7.54 1.42 -0.83
C GLU A 32 -7.15 0.00 -1.19
N ALA A 33 -8.17 -0.86 -1.33
CA ALA A 33 -7.97 -2.18 -1.90
C ALA A 33 -8.01 -2.01 -3.42
N VAL A 34 -6.98 -2.51 -4.10
CA VAL A 34 -6.86 -2.35 -5.56
C VAL A 34 -6.58 -3.68 -6.23
N HIS A 35 -7.07 -3.81 -7.46
CA HIS A 35 -6.75 -4.96 -8.28
C HIS A 35 -5.35 -4.80 -8.86
N THR A 36 -4.67 -5.93 -9.08
CA THR A 36 -3.31 -5.90 -9.59
C THR A 36 -3.19 -5.11 -10.90
N VAL A 37 -4.18 -5.24 -11.77
CA VAL A 37 -4.16 -4.54 -13.05
C VAL A 37 -4.21 -3.01 -12.91
N ASP A 38 -4.72 -2.53 -11.78
CA ASP A 38 -4.83 -1.09 -11.51
C ASP A 38 -3.74 -0.57 -10.59
N ALA A 39 -2.83 -1.44 -10.13
CA ALA A 39 -1.85 -1.07 -9.12
C ALA A 39 -1.01 0.14 -9.50
N VAL A 40 -0.50 0.17 -10.74
CA VAL A 40 0.34 1.27 -11.18
C VAL A 40 -0.45 2.58 -11.25
N ASN A 41 -1.66 2.55 -11.78
CA ASN A 41 -2.49 3.74 -11.86
C ASN A 41 -2.88 4.25 -10.47
N LYS A 42 -3.23 3.34 -9.57
CA LYS A 42 -3.59 3.72 -8.20
C LYS A 42 -2.39 4.25 -7.42
N ALA A 43 -1.20 3.74 -7.72
CA ALA A 43 0.02 4.27 -7.13
C ALA A 43 0.20 5.74 -7.51
N ARG A 44 -0.05 6.09 -8.76
CA ARG A 44 0.04 7.47 -9.20
C ARG A 44 -1.01 8.35 -8.53
N VAL A 45 -2.23 7.83 -8.38
CA VAL A 45 -3.30 8.55 -7.68
C VAL A 45 -2.89 8.82 -6.22
N ALA A 46 -2.30 7.84 -5.56
CA ALA A 46 -1.85 8.00 -4.19
C ALA A 46 -0.81 9.13 -4.07
N VAL A 47 0.14 9.18 -5.01
CA VAL A 47 1.14 10.24 -5.03
C VAL A 47 0.49 11.61 -5.28
N GLU A 48 -0.48 11.67 -6.18
CA GLU A 48 -1.22 12.89 -6.43
C GLU A 48 -2.01 13.36 -5.21
N THR A 49 -2.42 12.41 -4.36
CA THR A 49 -3.11 12.71 -3.12
C THR A 49 -2.15 13.21 -2.03
N GLY A 50 -0.86 13.05 -2.27
CA GLY A 50 0.16 13.57 -1.35
C GLY A 50 1.09 12.54 -0.75
N ALA A 51 0.97 11.27 -1.14
CA ALA A 51 1.83 10.22 -0.59
C ALA A 51 3.27 10.39 -1.07
N HIS A 52 4.21 10.24 -0.15
CA HIS A 52 5.63 10.28 -0.45
C HIS A 52 6.19 8.88 -0.67
N ILE A 53 5.58 7.89 -0.04
CA ILE A 53 6.01 6.50 -0.11
C ILE A 53 4.77 5.63 -0.16
N LEU A 54 4.88 4.50 -0.84
CA LEU A 54 3.77 3.56 -0.93
C LEU A 54 4.08 2.29 -0.17
N VAL A 55 3.04 1.68 0.36
CA VAL A 55 3.11 0.36 0.96
C VAL A 55 2.20 -0.54 0.12
N ALA A 56 2.75 -1.62 -0.40
CA ALA A 56 2.01 -2.53 -1.25
C ALA A 56 2.50 -3.95 -1.00
N ARG A 57 1.71 -4.91 -1.44
CA ARG A 57 2.04 -6.30 -1.19
C ARG A 57 2.56 -6.99 -2.45
N GLY A 58 3.60 -7.78 -2.26
CA GLY A 58 4.07 -8.76 -3.22
C GLY A 58 4.16 -8.28 -4.66
N TYR A 59 3.38 -8.90 -5.51
CA TYR A 59 3.42 -8.65 -6.93
C TYR A 59 3.03 -7.22 -7.31
N GLN A 60 2.09 -6.64 -6.56
CA GLN A 60 1.70 -5.25 -6.81
C GLN A 60 2.88 -4.30 -6.54
N ALA A 61 3.61 -4.53 -5.45
CA ALA A 61 4.79 -3.73 -5.13
C ALA A 61 5.82 -3.84 -6.25
N LYS A 62 6.02 -5.05 -6.75
CA LYS A 62 6.97 -5.29 -7.84
C LYS A 62 6.58 -4.52 -9.11
N LEU A 63 5.30 -4.56 -9.47
CA LEU A 63 4.82 -3.83 -10.63
C LEU A 63 5.02 -2.33 -10.49
N ILE A 64 4.71 -1.79 -9.34
CA ILE A 64 4.85 -0.36 -9.10
C ILE A 64 6.32 0.05 -9.22
N LYS A 65 7.22 -0.73 -8.65
CA LYS A 65 8.66 -0.45 -8.73
C LYS A 65 9.17 -0.51 -10.17
N GLU A 66 8.61 -1.42 -10.96
CA GLU A 66 9.05 -1.63 -12.34
C GLU A 66 8.58 -0.52 -13.28
N TYR A 67 7.37 0.00 -13.06
CA TYR A 67 6.76 0.97 -13.97
C TYR A 67 6.74 2.40 -13.46
N THR A 68 7.24 2.63 -12.25
CA THR A 68 7.30 3.99 -11.68
C THR A 68 8.60 4.15 -10.90
N ASN A 69 8.91 5.41 -10.55
CA ASN A 69 10.05 5.72 -9.69
C ASN A 69 9.60 6.00 -8.27
N ILE A 70 8.37 5.65 -7.93
CA ILE A 70 7.82 5.90 -6.61
C ILE A 70 8.43 4.95 -5.59
N PRO A 71 8.91 5.43 -4.44
CA PRO A 71 9.40 4.54 -3.39
C PRO A 71 8.30 3.64 -2.87
N VAL A 72 8.54 2.34 -2.83
CA VAL A 72 7.55 1.36 -2.38
C VAL A 72 8.16 0.44 -1.33
N VAL A 73 7.45 0.26 -0.23
CA VAL A 73 7.80 -0.74 0.78
C VAL A 73 6.90 -1.94 0.55
N GLU A 74 7.51 -3.08 0.37
CA GLU A 74 6.78 -4.31 0.15
C GLU A 74 6.41 -4.98 1.46
N ILE A 75 5.13 -5.30 1.63
CA ILE A 75 4.65 -6.07 2.77
C ILE A 75 4.73 -7.54 2.41
N ARG A 76 5.32 -8.34 3.30
CA ARG A 76 5.41 -9.78 3.13
C ARG A 76 4.75 -10.49 4.29
N PHE A 77 4.04 -11.55 3.98
CA PHE A 77 3.46 -12.43 5.00
C PHE A 77 4.16 -13.78 4.94
N HIS A 78 4.59 -14.25 6.09
CA HIS A 78 5.17 -15.59 6.17
C HIS A 78 4.07 -16.61 6.39
N ALA A 79 4.30 -17.84 5.92
CA ALA A 79 3.31 -18.90 6.03
C ALA A 79 2.85 -19.13 7.47
N GLN A 80 3.78 -19.08 8.41
CA GLN A 80 3.44 -19.30 9.81
C GLN A 80 2.59 -18.18 10.41
N GLU A 81 2.58 -17.02 9.78
CA GLU A 81 1.74 -15.92 10.22
C GLU A 81 0.31 -16.09 9.73
N ILE A 82 0.14 -16.82 8.67
CA ILE A 82 -1.16 -17.09 8.08
C ILE A 82 -1.86 -18.22 8.80
N GLY A 83 -1.09 -19.18 9.23
CA GLY A 83 -1.61 -20.40 9.85
C GLY A 83 -2.27 -20.23 11.18
#